data_908e36685222f99aac7541bc940df240
#
_entry.id   908e36685222f99aac7541bc940df240
#
_cell.length_a   1.000
_cell.length_b   1.000
_cell.length_c   1.000
_cell.angle_alpha   90.00
_cell.angle_beta   90.00
_cell.angle_gamma   90.00
#
_symmetry.space_group_name_H-M   'P 1'
#
loop_
_entity.id
_entity.type
_entity.pdbx_description
1 polymer ?
#
loop_
_entity_poly.entity_id
_entity_poly.type
_entity_poly.pdbx_seq_one_letter_code
_entity_poly.pdbx_strand_id
1 'polypeptide(L)'
;MDADEFRRLGHALVDWIAEYRERLESLPVMSTVRPGEIRARFPAEPPRQGGKLAEAVASLDELVLPGITHWNHPSFFAYFPSNTSYASVLGDLASSGLGAQGMSWQTSPAATEVEEVVMEWLRRMVGLPETFTGVIHDSASTATLTALLCARERASGHGQNRAGLQGGEPALTVYASDQAHSSVEKGALLAGFGKAHLRLLGTDAEHALRLDLLEAAVEEDRARGLRPCALVATTGTTGTAALDPVEGMAALAERHGMWLHVDAALAGTAMVLPECRWMWRGVERADSLV
;
A
#
# COMPACT_ATOMS: atom_id res chain seq x y z
N MET A 1 -3.59 -12.23 34.66
CA MET A 1 -2.41 -12.94 34.13
C MET A 1 -1.17 -12.33 34.77
N ASP A 2 -0.36 -13.10 35.40
CA ASP A 2 0.93 -12.68 35.93
C ASP A 2 2.06 -12.90 34.89
N ALA A 3 3.30 -12.53 35.28
CA ALA A 3 4.45 -12.63 34.37
C ALA A 3 4.83 -14.07 34.01
N ASP A 4 4.59 -15.03 34.91
CA ASP A 4 4.96 -16.42 34.65
C ASP A 4 3.94 -17.09 33.72
N GLU A 5 2.66 -16.79 33.91
CA GLU A 5 1.62 -17.20 32.97
C GLU A 5 1.83 -16.56 31.58
N PHE A 6 2.19 -15.27 31.50
CA PHE A 6 2.52 -14.59 30.26
C PHE A 6 3.68 -15.28 29.52
N ARG A 7 4.78 -15.57 30.23
CA ARG A 7 5.93 -16.30 29.64
C ARG A 7 5.53 -17.66 29.10
N ARG A 8 4.82 -18.46 29.91
CA ARG A 8 4.38 -19.80 29.51
C ARG A 8 3.50 -19.79 28.26
N LEU A 9 2.51 -18.89 28.22
CA LEU A 9 1.60 -18.79 27.07
C LEU A 9 2.29 -18.17 25.85
N GLY A 10 3.19 -17.20 26.05
CA GLY A 10 3.99 -16.62 24.98
C GLY A 10 4.88 -17.66 24.29
N HIS A 11 5.57 -18.50 25.07
CA HIS A 11 6.35 -19.62 24.51
C HIS A 11 5.45 -20.59 23.74
N ALA A 12 4.32 -21.00 24.31
CA ALA A 12 3.38 -21.89 23.62
C ALA A 12 2.84 -21.29 22.30
N LEU A 13 2.61 -19.99 22.25
CA LEU A 13 2.18 -19.32 21.02
C LEU A 13 3.30 -19.24 19.97
N VAL A 14 4.53 -18.99 20.40
CA VAL A 14 5.70 -19.00 19.51
C VAL A 14 5.92 -20.40 18.92
N ASP A 15 5.84 -21.45 19.74
CA ASP A 15 5.94 -22.85 19.29
C ASP A 15 4.81 -23.16 18.29
N TRP A 16 3.57 -22.80 18.60
CA TRP A 16 2.43 -22.99 17.71
C TRP A 16 2.61 -22.28 16.35
N ILE A 17 3.16 -21.05 16.33
CA ILE A 17 3.44 -20.33 15.08
C ILE A 17 4.51 -21.05 14.27
N ALA A 18 5.56 -21.56 14.91
CA ALA A 18 6.61 -22.32 14.25
C ALA A 18 6.05 -23.62 13.62
N GLU A 19 5.30 -24.41 14.40
CA GLU A 19 4.63 -25.64 13.95
C GLU A 19 3.63 -25.36 12.82
N TYR A 20 2.84 -24.27 12.90
CA TYR A 20 1.94 -23.85 11.82
C TYR A 20 2.71 -23.64 10.51
N ARG A 21 3.86 -22.97 10.56
CA ARG A 21 4.68 -22.72 9.38
C ARG A 21 5.33 -23.96 8.80
N GLU A 22 5.77 -24.88 9.66
CA GLU A 22 6.33 -26.17 9.24
C GLU A 22 5.30 -27.05 8.51
N ARG A 23 4.04 -27.02 8.94
CA ARG A 23 2.94 -27.81 8.33
C ARG A 23 2.18 -27.08 7.22
N LEU A 24 2.55 -25.85 6.88
CA LEU A 24 1.81 -24.98 5.97
C LEU A 24 1.48 -25.63 4.62
N GLU A 25 2.43 -26.37 4.04
CA GLU A 25 2.25 -27.08 2.76
C GLU A 25 1.17 -28.18 2.82
N SER A 26 0.87 -28.68 4.00
CA SER A 26 -0.17 -29.69 4.20
C SER A 26 -1.58 -29.12 4.36
N LEU A 27 -1.68 -27.80 4.51
CA LEU A 27 -2.96 -27.10 4.67
C LEU A 27 -3.55 -26.70 3.32
N PRO A 28 -4.88 -26.51 3.21
CA PRO A 28 -5.48 -26.00 1.98
C PRO A 28 -5.07 -24.54 1.75
N VAL A 29 -4.75 -24.16 0.51
CA VAL A 29 -4.40 -22.77 0.17
C VAL A 29 -5.53 -21.81 0.54
N MET A 30 -6.77 -22.16 0.17
CA MET A 30 -7.96 -21.36 0.44
C MET A 30 -8.82 -21.99 1.54
N SER A 31 -9.41 -21.15 2.35
CA SER A 31 -10.47 -21.57 3.28
C SER A 31 -11.64 -22.21 2.50
N THR A 32 -12.18 -23.30 3.04
CA THR A 32 -13.35 -24.01 2.49
C THR A 32 -14.64 -23.72 3.25
N VAL A 33 -14.60 -22.88 4.28
CA VAL A 33 -15.77 -22.54 5.09
C VAL A 33 -16.75 -21.65 4.32
N ARG A 34 -18.03 -21.84 4.61
CA ARG A 34 -19.12 -20.99 4.07
C ARG A 34 -19.34 -19.77 4.96
N PRO A 35 -19.90 -18.67 4.42
CA PRO A 35 -20.25 -17.51 5.24
C PRO A 35 -21.13 -17.89 6.42
N GLY A 36 -20.71 -17.50 7.62
CA GLY A 36 -21.40 -17.77 8.87
C GLY A 36 -20.94 -19.02 9.64
N GLU A 37 -20.21 -19.96 9.01
CA GLU A 37 -19.76 -21.18 9.69
C GLU A 37 -18.77 -20.91 10.84
N ILE A 38 -17.82 -19.98 10.64
CA ILE A 38 -16.90 -19.57 11.73
C ILE A 38 -17.69 -18.85 12.84
N ARG A 39 -18.58 -17.93 12.46
CA ARG A 39 -19.41 -17.20 13.44
C ARG A 39 -20.26 -18.14 14.32
N ALA A 40 -20.79 -19.22 13.71
CA ALA A 40 -21.63 -20.18 14.42
C ALA A 40 -20.87 -20.99 15.50
N ARG A 41 -19.53 -20.98 15.46
CA ARG A 41 -18.69 -21.64 16.49
C ARG A 41 -18.51 -20.80 17.76
N PHE A 42 -18.91 -19.53 17.71
CA PHE A 42 -18.86 -18.63 18.87
C PHE A 42 -20.23 -18.50 19.52
N PRO A 43 -20.30 -18.30 20.85
CA PRO A 43 -21.57 -18.04 21.53
C PRO A 43 -22.24 -16.77 21.00
N ALA A 44 -23.58 -16.78 20.91
CA ALA A 44 -24.35 -15.64 20.45
C ALA A 44 -24.26 -14.45 21.43
N GLU A 45 -24.19 -14.75 22.73
CA GLU A 45 -24.11 -13.74 23.78
C GLU A 45 -22.65 -13.52 24.22
N PRO A 46 -22.28 -12.29 24.59
CA PRO A 46 -20.95 -12.01 25.10
C PRO A 46 -20.72 -12.73 26.42
N PRO A 47 -19.50 -13.22 26.69
CA PRO A 47 -19.20 -13.87 27.96
C PRO A 47 -19.35 -12.88 29.12
N ARG A 48 -20.03 -13.31 30.19
CA ARG A 48 -20.22 -12.47 31.39
C ARG A 48 -19.00 -12.47 32.31
N GLN A 49 -18.08 -13.39 32.11
CA GLN A 49 -16.82 -13.53 32.88
C GLN A 49 -15.67 -13.76 31.91
N GLY A 50 -14.48 -13.34 32.30
CA GLY A 50 -13.26 -13.59 31.52
C GLY A 50 -12.96 -15.09 31.42
N GLY A 51 -12.52 -15.53 30.23
CA GLY A 51 -12.02 -16.89 30.00
C GLY A 51 -10.52 -17.02 30.29
N LYS A 52 -10.01 -18.23 30.21
CA LYS A 52 -8.56 -18.48 30.28
C LYS A 52 -7.92 -18.29 28.92
N LEU A 53 -6.87 -17.47 28.84
CA LEU A 53 -6.15 -17.24 27.59
C LEU A 53 -5.57 -18.54 27.00
N ALA A 54 -5.19 -19.51 27.87
CA ALA A 54 -4.73 -20.83 27.42
C ALA A 54 -5.78 -21.57 26.57
N GLU A 55 -7.07 -21.43 26.89
CA GLU A 55 -8.17 -22.04 26.12
C GLU A 55 -8.32 -21.35 24.76
N ALA A 56 -8.15 -20.01 24.71
CA ALA A 56 -8.15 -19.26 23.46
C ALA A 56 -7.00 -19.65 22.55
N VAL A 57 -5.78 -19.81 23.07
CA VAL A 57 -4.63 -20.28 22.27
C VAL A 57 -4.86 -21.70 21.77
N ALA A 58 -5.33 -22.61 22.61
CA ALA A 58 -5.62 -24.00 22.22
C ALA A 58 -6.73 -24.11 21.16
N SER A 59 -7.63 -23.13 21.08
CA SER A 59 -8.74 -23.13 20.10
C SER A 59 -8.37 -22.60 18.72
N LEU A 60 -7.15 -22.09 18.49
CA LEU A 60 -6.74 -21.52 17.21
C LEU A 60 -6.87 -22.50 16.05
N ASP A 61 -6.50 -23.75 16.24
CA ASP A 61 -6.59 -24.80 15.22
C ASP A 61 -8.04 -25.11 14.82
N GLU A 62 -8.98 -25.03 15.75
CA GLU A 62 -10.39 -25.35 15.51
C GLU A 62 -11.19 -24.15 15.05
N LEU A 63 -10.95 -22.96 15.64
CA LEU A 63 -11.77 -21.80 15.41
C LEU A 63 -11.23 -20.88 14.30
N VAL A 64 -9.92 -20.76 14.18
CA VAL A 64 -9.30 -19.77 13.33
C VAL A 64 -8.74 -20.38 12.04
N LEU A 65 -7.87 -21.39 12.13
CA LEU A 65 -7.20 -21.96 10.97
C LEU A 65 -8.13 -22.40 9.84
N PRO A 66 -9.30 -23.04 10.07
CA PRO A 66 -10.19 -23.42 8.98
C PRO A 66 -10.77 -22.24 8.20
N GLY A 67 -10.82 -21.05 8.82
CA GLY A 67 -11.37 -19.83 8.24
C GLY A 67 -10.33 -18.93 7.57
N ILE A 68 -9.05 -19.31 7.52
CA ILE A 68 -7.99 -18.50 6.92
C ILE A 68 -7.66 -19.00 5.52
N THR A 69 -7.40 -18.08 4.61
CA THR A 69 -6.64 -18.34 3.38
C THR A 69 -5.17 -18.18 3.70
N HIS A 70 -4.37 -19.21 3.41
CA HIS A 70 -2.95 -19.27 3.80
C HIS A 70 -2.06 -18.54 2.78
N TRP A 71 -1.91 -17.22 2.93
CA TRP A 71 -1.15 -16.36 2.02
C TRP A 71 0.33 -16.71 1.90
N ASN A 72 0.92 -17.35 2.94
CA ASN A 72 2.30 -17.82 2.90
C ASN A 72 2.44 -19.24 2.34
N HIS A 73 1.35 -19.86 1.85
CA HIS A 73 1.42 -21.19 1.26
C HIS A 73 2.22 -21.16 -0.06
N PRO A 74 3.14 -22.13 -0.33
CA PRO A 74 3.95 -22.13 -1.55
C PRO A 74 3.14 -22.13 -2.85
N SER A 75 1.91 -22.65 -2.80
CA SER A 75 0.99 -22.69 -3.94
C SER A 75 -0.02 -21.54 -3.94
N PHE A 76 0.19 -20.47 -3.19
CA PHE A 76 -0.64 -19.28 -3.23
C PHE A 76 -0.15 -18.35 -4.37
N PHE A 77 -0.90 -18.29 -5.46
CA PHE A 77 -0.57 -17.50 -6.65
C PHE A 77 -1.56 -16.38 -6.95
N ALA A 78 -2.39 -16.00 -5.97
CA ALA A 78 -3.34 -14.92 -6.10
C ALA A 78 -2.83 -13.64 -5.46
N TYR A 79 -3.31 -12.49 -5.95
CA TYR A 79 -2.98 -11.15 -5.43
C TYR A 79 -1.47 -10.86 -5.44
N PHE A 80 -1.03 -10.01 -4.53
CA PHE A 80 0.38 -9.78 -4.20
C PHE A 80 0.56 -10.12 -2.72
N PRO A 81 1.13 -11.31 -2.39
CA PRO A 81 1.19 -11.77 -1.01
C PRO A 81 2.14 -10.92 -0.19
N SER A 82 1.66 -10.44 0.96
CA SER A 82 2.51 -9.85 1.97
C SER A 82 3.22 -10.97 2.74
N ASN A 83 4.54 -10.90 2.79
CA ASN A 83 5.35 -11.91 3.44
C ASN A 83 5.50 -11.59 4.93
N THR A 84 5.12 -12.55 5.77
CA THR A 84 5.42 -12.53 7.19
C THR A 84 6.68 -13.34 7.46
N SER A 85 7.68 -12.78 8.12
CA SER A 85 8.88 -13.48 8.58
C SER A 85 8.82 -13.74 10.09
N TYR A 86 9.61 -14.68 10.59
CA TYR A 86 9.76 -14.85 12.04
C TYR A 86 10.29 -13.56 12.69
N ALA A 87 11.18 -12.84 12.02
CA ALA A 87 11.72 -11.58 12.51
C ALA A 87 10.62 -10.50 12.65
N SER A 88 9.70 -10.38 11.67
CA SER A 88 8.59 -9.41 11.76
C SER A 88 7.62 -9.77 12.89
N VAL A 89 7.32 -11.05 13.10
CA VAL A 89 6.48 -11.49 14.24
C VAL A 89 7.10 -11.11 15.58
N LEU A 90 8.41 -11.31 15.74
CA LEU A 90 9.11 -10.90 16.97
C LEU A 90 9.20 -9.38 17.12
N GLY A 91 9.32 -8.65 16.01
CA GLY A 91 9.26 -7.19 16.00
C GLY A 91 7.90 -6.65 16.48
N ASP A 92 6.80 -7.22 15.97
CA ASP A 92 5.45 -6.88 16.39
C ASP A 92 5.21 -7.21 17.87
N LEU A 93 5.70 -8.36 18.34
CA LEU A 93 5.62 -8.74 19.74
C LEU A 93 6.37 -7.74 20.63
N ALA A 94 7.59 -7.33 20.24
CA ALA A 94 8.38 -6.36 20.98
C ALA A 94 7.70 -4.98 21.01
N SER A 95 7.21 -4.50 19.85
CA SER A 95 6.49 -3.23 19.73
C SER A 95 5.23 -3.20 20.59
N SER A 96 4.43 -4.27 20.55
CA SER A 96 3.22 -4.41 21.36
C SER A 96 3.57 -4.51 22.86
N GLY A 97 4.63 -5.22 23.21
CA GLY A 97 5.09 -5.37 24.59
C GLY A 97 5.60 -4.07 25.21
N LEU A 98 6.22 -3.21 24.41
CA LEU A 98 6.65 -1.88 24.83
C LEU A 98 5.50 -0.86 24.92
N GLY A 99 4.37 -1.13 24.25
CA GLY A 99 3.26 -0.19 24.16
C GLY A 99 3.67 1.13 23.48
N ALA A 100 4.58 1.06 22.50
CA ALA A 100 5.09 2.23 21.80
C ALA A 100 3.98 2.99 21.06
N GLN A 101 3.99 4.32 21.19
CA GLN A 101 3.01 5.22 20.56
C GLN A 101 3.71 6.10 19.53
N GLY A 102 3.67 5.71 18.25
CA GLY A 102 4.36 6.38 17.16
C GLY A 102 3.64 7.61 16.57
N MET A 103 2.76 8.28 17.33
CA MET A 103 1.97 9.43 16.82
C MET A 103 2.82 10.63 16.43
N SER A 104 3.92 10.84 17.12
CA SER A 104 4.84 11.96 16.91
C SER A 104 6.21 11.63 17.49
N TRP A 105 7.22 12.41 17.09
CA TRP A 105 8.56 12.31 17.68
C TRP A 105 8.52 12.45 19.21
N GLN A 106 7.70 13.33 19.75
CA GLN A 106 7.60 13.55 21.20
C GLN A 106 7.07 12.34 21.97
N THR A 107 6.16 11.57 21.36
CA THR A 107 5.57 10.38 22.02
C THR A 107 6.46 9.16 21.89
N SER A 108 7.29 9.08 20.87
CA SER A 108 8.28 8.02 20.66
C SER A 108 9.40 8.49 19.73
N PRO A 109 10.44 9.16 20.26
CA PRO A 109 11.60 9.56 19.46
C PRO A 109 12.23 8.37 18.74
N ALA A 110 12.37 7.24 19.43
CA ALA A 110 12.96 6.03 18.87
C ALA A 110 12.16 5.48 17.67
N ALA A 111 10.82 5.48 17.74
CA ALA A 111 10.00 4.99 16.62
C ALA A 111 10.18 5.87 15.38
N THR A 112 10.16 7.21 15.56
CA THR A 112 10.34 8.16 14.45
C THR A 112 11.74 8.06 13.84
N GLU A 113 12.78 8.08 14.67
CA GLU A 113 14.17 8.10 14.17
C GLU A 113 14.58 6.75 13.53
N VAL A 114 14.09 5.63 14.05
CA VAL A 114 14.28 4.32 13.40
C VAL A 114 13.55 4.25 12.06
N GLU A 115 12.33 4.80 11.96
CA GLU A 115 11.62 4.90 10.68
C GLU A 115 12.43 5.71 9.66
N GLU A 116 12.94 6.88 10.02
CA GLU A 116 13.78 7.71 9.16
C GLU A 116 15.02 6.97 8.67
N VAL A 117 15.71 6.25 9.56
CA VAL A 117 16.88 5.43 9.21
C VAL A 117 16.51 4.30 8.23
N VAL A 118 15.42 3.60 8.49
CA VAL A 118 14.96 2.49 7.63
C VAL A 118 14.55 3.02 6.25
N MET A 119 13.86 4.15 6.19
CA MET A 119 13.47 4.78 4.92
C MET A 119 14.71 5.25 4.12
N GLU A 120 15.72 5.78 4.77
CA GLU A 120 16.98 6.14 4.14
C GLU A 120 17.74 4.90 3.60
N TRP A 121 17.73 3.81 4.34
CA TRP A 121 18.32 2.55 3.85
C TRP A 121 17.56 2.02 2.63
N LEU A 122 16.22 1.99 2.68
CA LEU A 122 15.39 1.57 1.55
C LEU A 122 15.64 2.45 0.32
N ARG A 123 15.69 3.77 0.49
CA ARG A 123 16.03 4.71 -0.58
C ARG A 123 17.32 4.34 -1.29
N ARG A 124 18.39 4.09 -0.51
CA ARG A 124 19.71 3.68 -1.05
C ARG A 124 19.68 2.30 -1.70
N MET A 125 19.00 1.35 -1.08
CA MET A 125 18.88 -0.02 -1.59
C MET A 125 18.22 -0.07 -2.96
N VAL A 126 17.17 0.71 -3.18
CA VAL A 126 16.45 0.79 -4.46
C VAL A 126 17.06 1.80 -5.44
N GLY A 127 18.10 2.54 -5.04
CA GLY A 127 18.85 3.45 -5.91
C GLY A 127 18.18 4.80 -6.19
N LEU A 128 17.33 5.30 -5.28
CA LEU A 128 16.73 6.62 -5.39
C LEU A 128 17.70 7.74 -4.97
N PRO A 129 17.60 8.94 -5.58
CA PRO A 129 18.43 10.09 -5.24
C PRO A 129 18.15 10.64 -3.83
N GLU A 130 19.07 11.46 -3.31
CA GLU A 130 19.01 12.04 -1.97
C GLU A 130 17.83 13.01 -1.75
N THR A 131 17.19 13.45 -2.83
CA THR A 131 16.01 14.30 -2.80
C THR A 131 14.75 13.59 -2.29
N PHE A 132 14.74 12.24 -2.30
CA PHE A 132 13.63 11.47 -1.75
C PHE A 132 13.80 11.30 -0.25
N THR A 133 12.71 11.59 0.47
CA THR A 133 12.50 11.21 1.86
C THR A 133 11.28 10.30 1.93
N GLY A 134 11.10 9.56 3.01
CA GLY A 134 10.00 8.61 3.09
C GLY A 134 9.34 8.54 4.45
N VAL A 135 8.13 7.98 4.45
CA VAL A 135 7.35 7.64 5.64
C VAL A 135 6.65 6.31 5.39
N ILE A 136 6.52 5.50 6.43
CA ILE A 136 5.82 4.22 6.35
C ILE A 136 4.31 4.45 6.50
N HIS A 137 3.56 4.05 5.48
CA HIS A 137 2.10 4.00 5.50
C HIS A 137 1.60 2.58 5.82
N ASP A 138 0.32 2.47 6.21
CA ASP A 138 -0.35 1.19 6.44
C ASP A 138 -0.56 0.39 5.15
N SER A 139 -0.63 1.09 4.00
CA SER A 139 -0.80 0.46 2.69
C SER A 139 -0.37 1.38 1.55
N ALA A 140 -0.08 0.79 0.39
CA ALA A 140 0.14 1.54 -0.85
C ALA A 140 -1.10 2.37 -1.24
N SER A 141 -2.30 1.90 -0.90
CA SER A 141 -3.53 2.66 -1.17
C SER A 141 -3.59 3.98 -0.42
N THR A 142 -3.17 4.00 0.86
CA THR A 142 -3.09 5.22 1.67
C THR A 142 -1.96 6.13 1.18
N ALA A 143 -0.83 5.57 0.78
CA ALA A 143 0.28 6.32 0.20
C ALA A 143 -0.15 7.01 -1.11
N THR A 144 -0.84 6.31 -2.02
CA THR A 144 -1.40 6.89 -3.25
C THR A 144 -2.41 7.99 -2.95
N LEU A 145 -3.32 7.80 -2.00
CA LEU A 145 -4.25 8.84 -1.56
C LEU A 145 -3.50 10.08 -1.06
N THR A 146 -2.47 9.90 -0.24
CA THR A 146 -1.64 11.01 0.28
C THR A 146 -0.94 11.75 -0.86
N ALA A 147 -0.38 11.03 -1.83
CA ALA A 147 0.24 11.65 -3.02
C ALA A 147 -0.78 12.50 -3.82
N LEU A 148 -1.99 11.99 -4.04
CA LEU A 148 -3.05 12.72 -4.73
C LEU A 148 -3.54 13.95 -3.94
N LEU A 149 -3.58 13.88 -2.61
CA LEU A 149 -3.87 15.03 -1.76
C LEU A 149 -2.76 16.08 -1.88
N CYS A 150 -1.49 15.69 -1.86
CA CYS A 150 -0.36 16.61 -2.05
C CYS A 150 -0.40 17.25 -3.45
N ALA A 151 -0.69 16.46 -4.48
CA ALA A 151 -0.86 16.97 -5.84
C ALA A 151 -1.97 18.03 -5.92
N ARG A 152 -3.12 17.77 -5.32
CA ARG A 152 -4.24 18.69 -5.24
C ARG A 152 -3.88 19.99 -4.53
N GLU A 153 -3.20 19.89 -3.37
CA GLU A 153 -2.77 21.06 -2.61
C GLU A 153 -1.77 21.91 -3.41
N ARG A 154 -0.78 21.28 -4.05
CA ARG A 154 0.16 21.99 -4.92
C ARG A 154 -0.55 22.68 -6.09
N ALA A 155 -1.43 21.96 -6.78
CA ALA A 155 -2.17 22.50 -7.94
C ALA A 155 -3.09 23.67 -7.57
N SER A 156 -3.68 23.68 -6.37
CA SER A 156 -4.54 24.76 -5.89
C SER A 156 -3.79 25.88 -5.14
N GLY A 157 -2.45 25.84 -5.07
CA GLY A 157 -1.66 26.79 -4.29
C GLY A 157 -2.02 26.77 -2.81
N HIS A 158 -2.30 25.59 -2.25
CA HIS A 158 -2.77 25.36 -0.89
C HIS A 158 -4.12 26.01 -0.57
N GLY A 159 -4.92 26.27 -1.60
CA GLY A 159 -6.24 26.89 -1.47
C GLY A 159 -7.25 26.01 -0.76
N GLN A 160 -7.11 24.70 -0.84
CA GLN A 160 -8.00 23.74 -0.21
C GLN A 160 -7.98 23.82 1.31
N ASN A 161 -6.84 24.15 1.91
CA ASN A 161 -6.72 24.37 3.36
C ASN A 161 -7.60 25.54 3.86
N ARG A 162 -7.94 26.49 2.98
CA ARG A 162 -8.72 27.68 3.35
C ARG A 162 -10.19 27.55 2.97
N ALA A 163 -10.48 27.07 1.76
CA ALA A 163 -11.83 27.09 1.19
C ALA A 163 -12.44 25.68 1.02
N GLY A 164 -11.69 24.62 1.30
CA GLY A 164 -12.10 23.26 0.97
C GLY A 164 -12.28 23.10 -0.54
N LEU A 165 -13.15 22.19 -0.96
CA LEU A 165 -13.46 21.94 -2.37
C LEU A 165 -14.51 22.93 -2.95
N GLN A 166 -14.83 23.99 -2.24
CA GLN A 166 -15.90 24.93 -2.60
C GLN A 166 -15.39 26.26 -3.18
N GLY A 167 -14.10 26.34 -3.50
CA GLY A 167 -13.42 27.60 -3.85
C GLY A 167 -13.65 28.13 -5.27
N GLY A 168 -14.44 27.44 -6.12
CA GLY A 168 -14.70 27.91 -7.50
C GLY A 168 -13.50 27.81 -8.45
N GLU A 169 -12.42 27.13 -8.05
CA GLU A 169 -11.25 26.86 -8.90
C GLU A 169 -11.62 25.91 -10.05
N PRO A 170 -10.88 25.95 -11.19
CA PRO A 170 -11.05 24.98 -12.25
C PRO A 170 -10.95 23.55 -11.71
N ALA A 171 -11.81 22.66 -12.23
CA ALA A 171 -11.76 21.26 -11.82
C ALA A 171 -10.42 20.63 -12.18
N LEU A 172 -9.85 19.92 -11.21
CA LEU A 172 -8.55 19.27 -11.33
C LEU A 172 -8.72 17.85 -11.89
N THR A 173 -7.83 17.43 -12.80
CA THR A 173 -7.88 16.11 -13.43
C THR A 173 -6.70 15.24 -13.06
N VAL A 174 -6.96 13.93 -12.95
CA VAL A 174 -5.98 12.88 -12.67
C VAL A 174 -5.94 11.92 -13.85
N TYR A 175 -4.75 11.47 -14.22
CA TYR A 175 -4.52 10.57 -15.36
C TYR A 175 -3.81 9.30 -14.88
N ALA A 176 -4.25 8.15 -15.38
CA ALA A 176 -3.62 6.86 -15.13
C ALA A 176 -3.94 5.90 -16.28
N SER A 177 -3.22 4.80 -16.35
CA SER A 177 -3.56 3.66 -17.21
C SER A 177 -4.86 2.97 -16.75
N ASP A 178 -5.62 2.37 -17.67
CA ASP A 178 -6.74 1.48 -17.35
C ASP A 178 -6.30 0.18 -16.63
N GLN A 179 -4.99 -0.09 -16.60
CA GLN A 179 -4.37 -1.19 -15.85
C GLN A 179 -3.94 -0.77 -14.44
N ALA A 180 -4.07 0.50 -14.07
CA ALA A 180 -3.70 0.98 -12.74
C ALA A 180 -4.51 0.27 -11.64
N HIS A 181 -3.90 0.06 -10.49
CA HIS A 181 -4.59 -0.53 -9.35
C HIS A 181 -5.78 0.32 -8.90
N SER A 182 -6.84 -0.32 -8.41
CA SER A 182 -8.07 0.35 -7.96
C SER A 182 -7.87 1.41 -6.87
N SER A 183 -6.71 1.44 -6.20
CA SER A 183 -6.33 2.50 -5.25
C SER A 183 -6.29 3.87 -5.88
N VAL A 184 -5.92 3.97 -7.17
CA VAL A 184 -5.88 5.25 -7.90
C VAL A 184 -7.30 5.83 -8.05
N GLU A 185 -8.27 5.03 -8.50
CA GLU A 185 -9.66 5.48 -8.58
C GLU A 185 -10.22 5.83 -7.19
N LYS A 186 -10.05 4.94 -6.21
CA LYS A 186 -10.49 5.18 -4.83
C LYS A 186 -9.84 6.42 -4.23
N GLY A 187 -8.53 6.58 -4.41
CA GLY A 187 -7.78 7.75 -3.95
C GLY A 187 -8.27 9.05 -4.61
N ALA A 188 -8.49 9.04 -5.92
CA ALA A 188 -9.03 10.20 -6.64
C ALA A 188 -10.44 10.60 -6.15
N LEU A 189 -11.31 9.61 -5.89
CA LEU A 189 -12.63 9.87 -5.33
C LEU A 189 -12.57 10.46 -3.92
N LEU A 190 -11.77 9.85 -3.04
CA LEU A 190 -11.59 10.30 -1.66
C LEU A 190 -10.91 11.67 -1.57
N ALA A 191 -9.94 11.94 -2.46
CA ALA A 191 -9.30 13.24 -2.56
C ALA A 191 -10.20 14.32 -3.16
N GLY A 192 -11.42 13.99 -3.60
CA GLY A 192 -12.42 14.94 -4.06
C GLY A 192 -12.30 15.33 -5.54
N PHE A 193 -11.49 14.64 -6.35
CA PHE A 193 -11.46 14.90 -7.80
C PHE A 193 -12.77 14.48 -8.47
N GLY A 194 -13.38 13.38 -8.01
CA GLY A 194 -14.57 12.82 -8.62
C GLY A 194 -14.28 11.98 -9.88
N LYS A 195 -15.14 11.00 -10.14
CA LYS A 195 -14.95 10.06 -11.26
C LYS A 195 -14.93 10.77 -12.64
N ALA A 196 -15.67 11.85 -12.78
CA ALA A 196 -15.72 12.63 -14.03
C ALA A 196 -14.38 13.31 -14.38
N HIS A 197 -13.45 13.40 -13.45
CA HIS A 197 -12.14 14.05 -13.63
C HIS A 197 -10.97 13.06 -13.51
N LEU A 198 -11.25 11.76 -13.45
CA LEU A 198 -10.25 10.71 -13.57
C LEU A 198 -10.25 10.18 -15.01
N ARG A 199 -9.10 10.22 -15.68
CA ARG A 199 -8.88 9.69 -17.02
C ARG A 199 -8.14 8.38 -16.91
N LEU A 200 -8.84 7.26 -17.11
CA LEU A 200 -8.24 5.95 -17.29
C LEU A 200 -7.99 5.75 -18.79
N LEU A 201 -6.73 5.73 -19.16
CA LEU A 201 -6.29 5.75 -20.55
C LEU A 201 -5.91 4.35 -21.04
N GLY A 202 -6.14 4.10 -22.31
CA GLY A 202 -5.82 2.83 -22.94
C GLY A 202 -4.32 2.56 -23.00
N THR A 203 -4.00 1.29 -23.12
CA THR A 203 -2.65 0.74 -23.15
C THR A 203 -2.27 0.21 -24.51
N ASP A 204 -0.99 -0.10 -24.72
CA ASP A 204 -0.47 -0.78 -25.89
C ASP A 204 -0.58 -2.32 -25.75
N ALA A 205 0.07 -3.05 -26.67
CA ALA A 205 0.05 -4.51 -26.68
C ALA A 205 0.78 -5.15 -25.47
N GLU A 206 1.68 -4.39 -24.83
CA GLU A 206 2.40 -4.79 -23.63
C GLU A 206 1.69 -4.32 -22.35
N HIS A 207 0.46 -3.81 -22.49
CA HIS A 207 -0.34 -3.23 -21.42
C HIS A 207 0.29 -2.01 -20.72
N ALA A 208 1.22 -1.32 -21.37
CA ALA A 208 1.82 -0.07 -20.91
C ALA A 208 0.98 1.13 -21.37
N LEU A 209 0.89 2.17 -20.55
CA LEU A 209 0.14 3.40 -20.87
C LEU A 209 0.66 4.03 -22.17
N ARG A 210 -0.26 4.36 -23.08
CA ARG A 210 0.04 5.04 -24.33
C ARG A 210 0.24 6.54 -24.12
N LEU A 211 1.48 7.03 -24.36
CA LEU A 211 1.83 8.43 -24.19
C LEU A 211 1.06 9.37 -25.13
N ASP A 212 0.76 8.92 -26.35
CA ASP A 212 -0.03 9.70 -27.32
C ASP A 212 -1.46 9.93 -26.84
N LEU A 213 -2.09 8.92 -26.21
CA LEU A 213 -3.42 9.06 -25.60
C LEU A 213 -3.38 9.97 -24.37
N LEU A 214 -2.30 9.89 -23.58
CA LEU A 214 -2.11 10.77 -22.44
C LEU A 214 -1.99 12.25 -22.89
N GLU A 215 -1.14 12.53 -23.86
CA GLU A 215 -0.93 13.89 -24.36
C GLU A 215 -2.24 14.46 -24.94
N ALA A 216 -2.96 13.67 -25.74
CA ALA A 216 -4.25 14.07 -26.30
C ALA A 216 -5.29 14.37 -25.20
N ALA A 217 -5.38 13.54 -24.17
CA ALA A 217 -6.33 13.74 -23.06
C ALA A 217 -6.00 15.00 -22.24
N VAL A 218 -4.72 15.28 -22.01
CA VAL A 218 -4.26 16.48 -21.30
C VAL A 218 -4.62 17.75 -22.10
N GLU A 219 -4.37 17.74 -23.41
CA GLU A 219 -4.70 18.88 -24.26
C GLU A 219 -6.22 19.11 -24.39
N GLU A 220 -7.01 18.04 -24.51
CA GLU A 220 -8.48 18.11 -24.50
C GLU A 220 -9.01 18.72 -23.20
N ASP A 221 -8.53 18.24 -22.04
CA ASP A 221 -8.96 18.75 -20.74
C ASP A 221 -8.60 20.23 -20.57
N ARG A 222 -7.40 20.65 -21.00
CA ARG A 222 -7.00 22.06 -21.00
C ARG A 222 -7.88 22.91 -21.90
N ALA A 223 -8.20 22.44 -23.11
CA ALA A 223 -9.10 23.15 -24.04
C ALA A 223 -10.51 23.32 -23.45
N ARG A 224 -10.95 22.42 -22.58
CA ARG A 224 -12.22 22.48 -21.84
C ARG A 224 -12.15 23.32 -20.57
N GLY A 225 -11.02 23.96 -20.28
CA GLY A 225 -10.82 24.76 -19.06
C GLY A 225 -10.59 23.95 -17.79
N LEU A 226 -10.32 22.65 -17.91
CA LEU A 226 -9.92 21.82 -16.77
C LEU A 226 -8.42 21.99 -16.51
N ARG A 227 -7.99 21.65 -15.31
CA ARG A 227 -6.59 21.80 -14.91
C ARG A 227 -5.95 20.44 -14.65
N PRO A 228 -5.02 19.97 -15.52
CA PRO A 228 -4.23 18.79 -15.27
C PRO A 228 -3.49 18.91 -13.92
N CYS A 229 -3.64 17.91 -13.05
CA CYS A 229 -3.16 17.97 -11.67
C CYS A 229 -2.16 16.86 -11.36
N ALA A 230 -2.54 15.61 -11.59
CA ALA A 230 -1.71 14.46 -11.24
C ALA A 230 -1.70 13.41 -12.34
N LEU A 231 -0.55 12.78 -12.49
CA LEU A 231 -0.31 11.64 -13.36
C LEU A 231 0.21 10.50 -12.51
N VAL A 232 -0.41 9.33 -12.63
CA VAL A 232 0.01 8.11 -11.92
C VAL A 232 0.61 7.14 -12.92
N ALA A 233 1.89 6.85 -12.79
CA ALA A 233 2.59 5.81 -13.54
C ALA A 233 2.70 4.55 -12.69
N THR A 234 2.54 3.37 -13.27
CA THR A 234 2.64 2.09 -12.55
C THR A 234 3.87 1.32 -13.01
N THR A 235 4.70 0.90 -12.04
CA THR A 235 5.82 -0.01 -12.29
C THR A 235 5.42 -1.39 -11.76
N GLY A 236 4.92 -2.23 -12.66
CA GLY A 236 4.34 -3.54 -12.37
C GLY A 236 2.86 -3.45 -12.02
N THR A 237 1.99 -3.47 -13.04
CA THR A 237 0.54 -3.48 -12.85
C THR A 237 0.07 -4.78 -12.19
N THR A 238 -0.95 -4.71 -11.34
CA THR A 238 -1.45 -5.85 -10.56
C THR A 238 -1.90 -7.04 -11.41
N GLY A 239 -2.50 -6.76 -12.58
CA GLY A 239 -3.07 -7.82 -13.43
C GLY A 239 -2.07 -8.44 -14.41
N THR A 240 -1.13 -7.64 -14.93
CA THR A 240 -0.26 -8.04 -16.05
C THR A 240 1.23 -7.83 -15.77
N ALA A 241 1.59 -7.24 -14.63
CA ALA A 241 2.95 -6.80 -14.30
C ALA A 241 3.55 -5.84 -15.36
N ALA A 242 2.70 -5.15 -16.12
CA ALA A 242 3.13 -4.19 -17.14
C ALA A 242 3.85 -2.99 -16.52
N LEU A 243 4.68 -2.35 -17.33
CA LEU A 243 5.51 -1.22 -16.92
C LEU A 243 5.10 0.01 -17.73
N ASP A 244 4.57 1.02 -17.07
CA ASP A 244 4.30 2.30 -17.72
C ASP A 244 5.63 3.01 -18.09
N PRO A 245 5.66 3.78 -19.18
CA PRO A 245 6.86 4.49 -19.64
C PRO A 245 7.17 5.71 -18.76
N VAL A 246 7.67 5.49 -17.54
CA VAL A 246 7.87 6.52 -16.50
C VAL A 246 8.65 7.72 -17.02
N GLU A 247 9.72 7.51 -17.81
CA GLU A 247 10.54 8.60 -18.38
C GLU A 247 9.73 9.53 -19.29
N GLY A 248 8.89 8.95 -20.16
CA GLY A 248 7.99 9.71 -21.04
C GLY A 248 6.88 10.43 -20.28
N MET A 249 6.32 9.74 -19.27
CA MET A 249 5.32 10.32 -18.39
C MET A 249 5.89 11.46 -17.55
N ALA A 250 7.13 11.35 -17.07
CA ALA A 250 7.82 12.43 -16.36
C ALA A 250 8.00 13.67 -17.23
N ALA A 251 8.39 13.49 -18.50
CA ALA A 251 8.52 14.59 -19.45
C ALA A 251 7.17 15.31 -19.69
N LEU A 252 6.07 14.57 -19.79
CA LEU A 252 4.73 15.16 -19.92
C LEU A 252 4.28 15.84 -18.62
N ALA A 253 4.54 15.24 -17.46
CA ALA A 253 4.21 15.82 -16.16
C ALA A 253 4.91 17.18 -15.97
N GLU A 254 6.20 17.27 -16.26
CA GLU A 254 6.97 18.52 -16.19
C GLU A 254 6.44 19.58 -17.16
N ARG A 255 6.19 19.20 -18.43
CA ARG A 255 5.69 20.12 -19.47
C ARG A 255 4.37 20.76 -19.06
N HIS A 256 3.48 20.03 -18.42
CA HIS A 256 2.16 20.48 -18.05
C HIS A 256 2.02 20.89 -16.58
N GLY A 257 3.09 20.83 -15.78
CA GLY A 257 3.11 21.19 -14.37
C GLY A 257 2.29 20.24 -13.49
N MET A 258 2.15 18.98 -13.90
CA MET A 258 1.45 17.95 -13.15
C MET A 258 2.34 17.30 -12.07
N TRP A 259 1.71 16.78 -11.03
CA TRP A 259 2.36 15.89 -10.07
C TRP A 259 2.56 14.50 -10.68
N LEU A 260 3.76 13.98 -10.69
CA LEU A 260 4.01 12.59 -11.05
C LEU A 260 4.09 11.72 -9.79
N HIS A 261 3.16 10.79 -9.66
CA HIS A 261 3.21 9.71 -8.67
C HIS A 261 3.55 8.40 -9.35
N VAL A 262 4.53 7.65 -8.82
CA VAL A 262 4.87 6.32 -9.31
C VAL A 262 4.36 5.26 -8.33
N ASP A 263 3.39 4.46 -8.78
CA ASP A 263 2.93 3.28 -8.06
C ASP A 263 3.82 2.09 -8.43
N ALA A 264 4.77 1.78 -7.57
CA ALA A 264 5.70 0.65 -7.68
C ALA A 264 5.44 -0.41 -6.59
N ALA A 265 4.22 -0.47 -6.06
CA ALA A 265 3.86 -1.38 -4.98
C ALA A 265 4.14 -2.86 -5.31
N LEU A 266 4.00 -3.26 -6.58
CA LEU A 266 4.33 -4.61 -7.04
C LEU A 266 5.84 -4.78 -7.29
N ALA A 267 6.42 -3.99 -8.19
CA ALA A 267 7.76 -4.25 -8.70
C ALA A 267 8.87 -3.40 -8.06
N GLY A 268 8.53 -2.41 -7.24
CA GLY A 268 9.51 -1.48 -6.66
C GLY A 268 10.62 -2.16 -5.85
N THR A 269 10.30 -3.22 -5.12
CA THR A 269 11.29 -4.00 -4.36
C THR A 269 12.35 -4.65 -5.25
N ALA A 270 12.03 -4.99 -6.51
CA ALA A 270 13.00 -5.55 -7.46
C ALA A 270 14.17 -4.57 -7.76
N MET A 271 13.99 -3.28 -7.51
CA MET A 271 15.02 -2.25 -7.75
C MET A 271 16.20 -2.32 -6.76
N VAL A 272 16.11 -3.15 -5.73
CA VAL A 272 17.26 -3.56 -4.92
C VAL A 272 18.35 -4.18 -5.83
N LEU A 273 17.94 -4.86 -6.89
CA LEU A 273 18.80 -5.40 -7.92
C LEU A 273 19.08 -4.31 -8.98
N PRO A 274 20.34 -3.87 -9.15
CA PRO A 274 20.68 -2.81 -10.11
C PRO A 274 20.25 -3.12 -11.55
N GLU A 275 20.26 -4.40 -11.95
CA GLU A 275 19.82 -4.89 -13.25
C GLU A 275 18.32 -4.73 -13.49
N CYS A 276 17.51 -4.49 -12.45
CA CYS A 276 16.07 -4.25 -12.58
C CYS A 276 15.72 -2.76 -12.68
N ARG A 277 16.62 -1.83 -12.39
CA ARG A 277 16.34 -0.39 -12.29
C ARG A 277 15.92 0.27 -13.60
N TRP A 278 16.15 -0.39 -14.71
CA TRP A 278 15.65 0.08 -16.01
C TRP A 278 14.11 0.15 -16.05
N MET A 279 13.40 -0.64 -15.22
CA MET A 279 11.93 -0.72 -15.19
C MET A 279 11.26 0.58 -14.76
N TRP A 280 11.98 1.46 -14.09
CA TRP A 280 11.45 2.75 -13.65
C TRP A 280 12.36 3.93 -14.01
N ARG A 281 13.07 3.83 -15.13
CA ARG A 281 13.90 4.92 -15.62
C ARG A 281 13.08 6.21 -15.68
N GLY A 282 13.61 7.31 -15.12
CA GLY A 282 12.90 8.57 -14.98
C GLY A 282 12.21 8.76 -13.63
N VAL A 283 12.26 7.77 -12.73
CA VAL A 283 11.66 7.87 -11.38
C VAL A 283 12.24 8.99 -10.54
N GLU A 284 13.49 9.36 -10.79
CA GLU A 284 14.18 10.49 -10.12
C GLU A 284 13.48 11.84 -10.34
N ARG A 285 12.60 11.92 -11.35
CA ARG A 285 11.78 13.11 -11.69
C ARG A 285 10.37 13.06 -11.08
N ALA A 286 10.03 11.96 -10.40
CA ALA A 286 8.73 11.83 -9.75
C ALA A 286 8.66 12.71 -8.50
N ASP A 287 7.46 13.25 -8.24
CA ASP A 287 7.16 14.00 -7.02
C ASP A 287 6.90 13.08 -5.83
N SER A 288 6.42 11.87 -6.11
CA SER A 288 6.19 10.83 -5.09
C SER A 288 6.27 9.43 -5.67
N LEU A 289 6.61 8.46 -4.80
CA LEU A 289 6.72 7.05 -5.13
C LEU A 289 6.12 6.21 -3.99
N VAL A 290 5.45 5.11 -4.30
CA VAL A 290 5.05 4.09 -3.33
C VAL A 290 5.52 2.72 -3.78
#